data_abebe5048c0abb7e05734b8afe719174
#
_entry.id   abebe5048c0abb7e05734b8afe719174
#
_cell.length_a   1.000
_cell.length_b   1.000
_cell.length_c   1.000
_cell.angle_alpha   90.00
_cell.angle_beta   90.00
_cell.angle_gamma   90.00
#
_symmetry.space_group_name_H-M   'P 1'
#
loop_
_entity.id
_entity.type
_entity.pdbx_description
1 polymer ?
#
loop_
_entity_poly.entity_id
_entity_poly.type
_entity_poly.pdbx_seq_one_letter_code
_entity_poly.pdbx_strand_id
1 'polypeptide(L)'
;MISHTTQRFRKLFEKLPKNIQRQGKDAYMKFRVDPYHPSLHFKGVHSTRPIYSVRIAKDYRAVGIQKNNEILWFWIGSHSEYEKLLKQIRNA
;
A
#
# COMPACT_ATOMS: atom_id res chain seq x y z
N MET A 1 -12.34 -4.38 -6.02
CA MET A 1 -11.25 -3.65 -6.72
C MET A 1 -10.16 -4.63 -7.09
N ILE A 2 -9.66 -4.56 -8.32
CA ILE A 2 -8.63 -5.47 -8.83
C ILE A 2 -7.25 -4.90 -8.50
N SER A 3 -6.41 -5.70 -7.83
CA SER A 3 -5.07 -5.29 -7.42
C SER A 3 -4.02 -5.86 -8.37
N HIS A 4 -3.06 -5.00 -8.74
CA HIS A 4 -1.86 -5.38 -9.49
C HIS A 4 -0.65 -4.92 -8.69
N THR A 5 0.51 -5.51 -8.97
CA THR A 5 1.75 -5.11 -8.31
C THR A 5 2.85 -4.86 -9.34
N THR A 6 3.74 -3.91 -9.04
CA THR A 6 4.92 -3.68 -9.86
C THR A 6 6.04 -4.63 -9.45
N GLN A 7 7.06 -4.77 -10.31
CA GLN A 7 8.25 -5.54 -9.96
C GLN A 7 8.94 -4.95 -8.72
N ARG A 8 9.01 -3.63 -8.62
CA ARG A 8 9.58 -2.95 -7.45
C ARG A 8 8.83 -3.32 -6.18
N PHE A 9 7.50 -3.30 -6.22
CA PHE A 9 6.69 -3.71 -5.06
C PHE A 9 7.04 -5.12 -4.61
N ARG A 10 7.10 -6.06 -5.55
CA ARG A 10 7.39 -7.47 -5.25
C ARG A 10 8.78 -7.64 -4.62
N LYS A 11 9.77 -6.91 -5.13
CA LYS A 11 11.13 -6.95 -4.55
C LYS A 11 11.17 -6.38 -3.14
N LEU A 12 10.47 -5.27 -2.91
CA LEU A 12 10.36 -4.68 -1.57
C LEU A 12 9.64 -5.63 -0.60
N PHE A 13 8.59 -6.27 -1.07
CA PHE A 13 7.82 -7.23 -0.27
C PHE A 13 8.70 -8.41 0.19
N GLU A 14 9.51 -8.93 -0.70
CA GLU A 14 10.40 -10.07 -0.39
C GLU A 14 11.42 -9.73 0.69
N LYS A 15 11.77 -8.47 0.85
CA LYS A 15 12.74 -8.02 1.87
C LYS A 15 12.11 -7.82 3.25
N LEU A 16 10.79 -7.86 3.36
CA LEU A 16 10.11 -7.68 4.64
C LEU A 16 10.29 -8.91 5.53
N PRO A 17 10.24 -8.74 6.87
CA PRO A 17 10.20 -9.88 7.79
C PRO A 17 9.06 -10.83 7.44
N LYS A 18 9.23 -12.12 7.68
CA LYS A 18 8.23 -13.13 7.30
C LYS A 18 6.87 -12.90 7.96
N ASN A 19 6.85 -12.47 9.23
CA ASN A 19 5.60 -12.16 9.91
C ASN A 19 4.88 -10.98 9.26
N ILE A 20 5.63 -10.01 8.74
CA ILE A 20 5.04 -8.85 8.04
C ILE A 20 4.52 -9.28 6.67
N GLN A 21 5.24 -10.17 5.97
CA GLN A 21 4.76 -10.74 4.72
C GLN A 21 3.40 -11.43 4.91
N ARG A 22 3.24 -12.21 5.99
CA ARG A 22 1.96 -12.86 6.29
C ARG A 22 0.86 -11.84 6.55
N GLN A 23 1.16 -10.81 7.34
CA GLN A 23 0.19 -9.74 7.60
C GLN A 23 -0.18 -8.98 6.33
N GLY A 24 0.78 -8.81 5.43
CA GLY A 24 0.51 -8.19 4.13
C GLY A 24 -0.44 -9.02 3.28
N LYS A 25 -0.28 -10.34 3.27
CA LYS A 25 -1.19 -11.25 2.56
C LYS A 25 -2.59 -11.22 3.17
N ASP A 26 -2.68 -11.18 4.51
CA ASP A 26 -3.98 -11.08 5.20
C ASP A 26 -4.66 -9.75 4.86
N ALA A 27 -3.91 -8.66 4.84
CA ALA A 27 -4.44 -7.36 4.45
C ALA A 27 -4.95 -7.37 3.02
N TYR A 28 -4.24 -8.02 2.11
CA TYR A 28 -4.67 -8.16 0.72
C TYR A 28 -6.02 -8.90 0.63
N MET A 29 -6.18 -9.97 1.38
CA MET A 29 -7.44 -10.73 1.40
C MET A 29 -8.60 -9.88 1.89
N LYS A 30 -8.37 -9.07 2.93
CA LYS A 30 -9.38 -8.13 3.43
C LYS A 30 -9.71 -7.07 2.37
N PHE A 31 -8.69 -6.53 1.72
CA PHE A 31 -8.87 -5.51 0.69
C PHE A 31 -9.69 -6.03 -0.49
N ARG A 32 -9.50 -7.29 -0.87
CA ARG A 32 -10.30 -7.91 -1.94
C ARG A 32 -11.78 -7.94 -1.61
N VAL A 33 -12.11 -8.24 -0.36
CA VAL A 33 -13.51 -8.36 0.08
C VAL A 33 -14.10 -6.98 0.35
N ASP A 34 -13.36 -6.11 1.05
CA ASP A 34 -13.81 -4.78 1.42
C ASP A 34 -12.63 -3.82 1.55
N PRO A 35 -12.35 -3.01 0.52
CA PRO A 35 -11.26 -2.03 0.58
C PRO A 35 -11.38 -1.06 1.75
N TYR A 36 -12.58 -0.84 2.25
CA TYR A 36 -12.84 0.11 3.33
C TYR A 36 -12.93 -0.55 4.70
N HIS A 37 -12.46 -1.80 4.82
CA HIS A 37 -12.36 -2.45 6.13
C HIS A 37 -11.55 -1.54 7.08
N PRO A 38 -12.05 -1.27 8.31
CA PRO A 38 -11.43 -0.28 9.19
C PRO A 38 -9.95 -0.52 9.49
N SER A 39 -9.52 -1.79 9.58
CA SER A 39 -8.12 -2.12 9.88
C SER A 39 -7.14 -1.72 8.79
N LEU A 40 -7.62 -1.49 7.56
CA LEU A 40 -6.78 -1.18 6.41
C LEU A 40 -6.41 0.30 6.31
N HIS A 41 -7.21 1.18 6.90
CA HIS A 41 -7.01 2.64 6.80
C HIS A 41 -6.73 3.08 5.35
N PHE A 42 -7.50 2.53 4.41
CA PHE A 42 -7.36 2.87 2.99
C PHE A 42 -7.74 4.33 2.76
N LYS A 43 -6.80 5.12 2.25
CA LYS A 43 -7.02 6.56 2.09
C LYS A 43 -6.15 7.16 1.01
N GLY A 44 -6.64 8.26 0.40
CA GLY A 44 -5.84 9.07 -0.51
C GLY A 44 -4.75 9.83 0.23
N VAL A 45 -3.56 9.88 -0.35
CA VAL A 45 -2.39 10.52 0.26
C VAL A 45 -1.77 11.61 -0.61
N HIS A 46 -2.44 11.99 -1.70
CA HIS A 46 -2.01 13.07 -2.57
C HIS A 46 -3.19 14.01 -2.84
N SER A 47 -2.94 15.30 -2.96
CA SER A 47 -4.00 16.30 -3.14
C SER A 47 -4.67 16.25 -4.50
N THR A 48 -3.94 15.86 -5.55
CA THR A 48 -4.44 15.89 -6.93
C THR A 48 -4.35 14.56 -7.67
N ARG A 49 -3.46 13.66 -7.25
CA ARG A 49 -3.25 12.36 -7.91
C ARG A 49 -3.98 11.26 -7.14
N PRO A 50 -4.46 10.22 -7.84
CA PRO A 50 -5.18 9.11 -7.19
C PRO A 50 -4.22 8.12 -6.52
N ILE A 51 -3.37 8.63 -5.65
CA ILE A 51 -2.40 7.83 -4.89
C ILE A 51 -2.99 7.53 -3.53
N TYR A 52 -2.98 6.25 -3.17
CA TYR A 52 -3.62 5.74 -1.96
C TYR A 52 -2.65 4.92 -1.14
N SER A 53 -2.86 4.91 0.16
CA SER A 53 -2.11 4.04 1.06
C SER A 53 -3.03 3.09 1.80
N VAL A 54 -2.47 1.96 2.23
CA VAL A 54 -3.17 0.97 3.04
C VAL A 54 -2.25 0.50 4.15
N ARG A 55 -2.82 0.31 5.35
CA ARG A 55 -2.10 -0.25 6.48
C ARG A 55 -2.10 -1.77 6.34
N ILE A 56 -0.91 -2.38 6.29
CA ILE A 56 -0.80 -3.84 6.23
C ILE A 56 -0.42 -4.45 7.58
N ALA A 57 0.21 -3.67 8.45
CA ALA A 57 0.57 -4.01 9.82
C ALA A 57 0.79 -2.71 10.58
N LYS A 58 1.00 -2.79 11.90
CA LYS A 58 1.12 -1.61 12.77
C LYS A 58 2.09 -0.56 12.20
N ASP A 59 3.28 -0.98 11.81
CA ASP A 59 4.33 -0.06 11.35
C ASP A 59 4.67 -0.24 9.88
N TYR A 60 3.75 -0.75 9.07
CA TYR A 60 3.99 -1.02 7.65
C TYR A 60 2.83 -0.55 6.80
N ARG A 61 3.17 0.00 5.63
CA ARG A 61 2.19 0.56 4.68
C ARG A 61 2.52 0.12 3.27
N ALA A 62 1.48 0.02 2.43
CA ALA A 62 1.63 -0.13 1.00
C ALA A 62 1.02 1.09 0.33
N VAL A 63 1.55 1.45 -0.84
CA VAL A 63 1.09 2.63 -1.60
C VAL A 63 0.85 2.22 -3.04
N GLY A 64 -0.28 2.68 -3.58
CA GLY A 64 -0.67 2.35 -4.95
C GLY A 64 -1.35 3.52 -5.63
N ILE A 65 -1.52 3.39 -6.95
CA ILE A 65 -2.25 4.37 -7.75
C ILE A 65 -3.52 3.70 -8.29
N GLN A 66 -4.66 4.37 -8.11
CA GLN A 66 -5.95 3.83 -8.51
C GLN A 66 -6.40 4.43 -9.83
N LYS A 67 -6.94 3.58 -10.71
CA LYS A 67 -7.60 4.03 -11.95
C LYS A 67 -8.80 3.12 -12.18
N ASN A 68 -9.98 3.72 -12.26
CA ASN A 68 -11.24 2.97 -12.38
C ASN A 68 -11.39 1.99 -11.22
N ASN A 69 -11.68 0.72 -11.49
CA ASN A 69 -11.82 -0.31 -10.46
C ASN A 69 -10.54 -1.13 -10.28
N GLU A 70 -9.39 -0.52 -10.52
CA GLU A 70 -8.09 -1.17 -10.42
C GLU A 70 -7.14 -0.32 -9.60
N ILE A 71 -6.21 -0.98 -8.88
CA ILE A 71 -5.15 -0.30 -8.16
C ILE A 71 -3.83 -1.00 -8.47
N LEU A 72 -2.80 -0.20 -8.75
CA LEU A 72 -1.44 -0.69 -8.99
C LEU A 72 -0.59 -0.35 -7.78
N TRP A 73 -0.26 -1.35 -6.98
CA TRP A 73 0.62 -1.19 -5.82
C TRP A 73 2.07 -1.10 -6.31
N PHE A 74 2.73 0.01 -5.99
CA PHE A 74 4.09 0.25 -6.48
C PHE A 74 5.13 0.38 -5.35
N TRP A 75 4.69 0.38 -4.10
CA TRP A 75 5.61 0.53 -2.97
C TRP A 75 5.03 -0.13 -1.71
N ILE A 76 5.92 -0.71 -0.90
CA ILE A 76 5.60 -1.26 0.42
C ILE A 76 6.83 -1.13 1.31
N GLY A 77 6.64 -0.79 2.58
CA GLY A 77 7.75 -0.65 3.51
C GLY A 77 7.29 -0.19 4.89
N SER A 78 8.26 0.19 5.71
CA SER A 78 8.03 0.64 7.07
C SER A 78 7.34 2.00 7.11
N HIS A 79 6.75 2.33 8.26
CA HIS A 79 6.07 3.62 8.45
C HIS A 79 7.05 4.81 8.27
N SER A 80 8.27 4.69 8.78
CA SER A 80 9.25 5.77 8.63
C SER A 80 9.65 5.98 7.17
N GLU A 81 9.83 4.90 6.41
CA GLU A 81 10.11 4.98 4.97
C GLU A 81 8.90 5.53 4.21
N TYR A 82 7.70 5.15 4.62
CA TYR A 82 6.44 5.65 4.08
C TYR A 82 6.35 7.18 4.22
N GLU A 83 6.70 7.74 5.38
CA GLU A 83 6.70 9.19 5.59
C GLU A 83 7.65 9.91 4.63
N LYS A 84 8.82 9.32 4.39
CA LYS A 84 9.78 9.86 3.41
C LYS A 84 9.21 9.82 1.99
N LEU A 85 8.56 8.71 1.64
CA LEU A 85 7.93 8.57 0.33
C LEU A 85 6.85 9.63 0.12
N LEU A 86 6.02 9.87 1.13
CA LEU A 86 4.96 10.87 1.03
C LEU A 86 5.51 12.26 0.76
N LYS A 87 6.62 12.63 1.41
CA LYS A 87 7.27 13.92 1.15
C LYS A 87 7.74 14.04 -0.29
N GLN A 88 8.33 12.97 -0.84
CA GLN A 88 8.78 12.94 -2.23
C GLN A 88 7.59 13.07 -3.19
N ILE A 89 6.51 12.35 -2.93
CA ILE A 89 5.31 12.37 -3.78
C ILE A 89 4.66 13.75 -3.77
N ARG A 90 4.56 14.39 -2.60
CA ARG A 90 3.93 15.70 -2.47
C ARG A 90 4.67 16.79 -3.21
N ASN A 91 5.97 16.65 -3.37
CA ASN A 91 6.82 17.63 -4.05
C ASN A 91 6.98 17.35 -5.55
N ALA A 92 6.36 16.30 -6.05
CA ALA A 92 6.47 15.91 -7.46
C ALA A 92 5.40 16.58 -8.32
#